data_0cd62a040c4fbbe550286f5f0b35d084
#
_entry.id   0cd62a040c4fbbe550286f5f0b35d084
#
_cell.length_a   1.000
_cell.length_b   1.000
_cell.length_c   1.000
_cell.angle_alpha   90.00
_cell.angle_beta   90.00
_cell.angle_gamma   90.00
#
_symmetry.space_group_name_H-M   'P 1'
#
loop_
_entity.id
_entity.type
_entity.pdbx_description
1 polymer ?
#
loop_
_entity_poly.entity_id
_entity_poly.type
_entity_poly.pdbx_seq_one_letter_code
_entity_poly.pdbx_strand_id
1 'polypeptide(L)'
;MALRSYQELAIAQLRNAVAHALRVLLVMPTGSGKTVVFSEICRLANDKGKQVLILVHRRELVTQASDKLTKAGVKHGIIAAGFDSSDHPVQVASVQTLIRRLNSGSFTPDLIIIDEAHHAVAGSWDKILRYYKDAKVVGVTATPSRLDGRGLGSHFSTLVSGPSVEQLTKLGFLSQHRVFAPPVIADLSNVKTR
;
A
#
# COMPACT_ATOMS: atom_id res chain seq x y z
N MET A 1 -8.51 16.34 7.10
CA MET A 1 -8.83 15.31 8.11
C MET A 1 -7.71 15.33 9.12
N ALA A 2 -7.98 15.43 10.44
CA ALA A 2 -6.91 15.43 11.43
C ALA A 2 -6.33 14.00 11.54
N LEU A 3 -5.01 13.90 11.54
CA LEU A 3 -4.30 12.65 11.77
C LEU A 3 -4.37 12.27 13.26
N ARG A 4 -4.38 11.00 13.54
CA ARG A 4 -4.20 10.48 14.91
C ARG A 4 -2.71 10.47 15.24
N SER A 5 -2.35 10.61 16.51
CA SER A 5 -0.94 10.69 16.95
C SER A 5 -0.05 9.53 16.44
N TYR A 6 -0.57 8.32 16.43
CA TYR A 6 0.17 7.17 15.91
C TYR A 6 0.35 7.18 14.38
N GLN A 7 -0.57 7.85 13.65
CA GLN A 7 -0.44 8.04 12.20
C GLN A 7 0.64 9.08 11.89
N GLU A 8 0.67 10.16 12.66
CA GLU A 8 1.74 11.17 12.56
C GLU A 8 3.11 10.57 12.83
N LEU A 9 3.21 9.75 13.89
CA LEU A 9 4.45 9.03 14.22
C LEU A 9 4.87 8.08 13.10
N ALA A 10 3.94 7.29 12.55
CA ALA A 10 4.22 6.39 11.44
C ALA A 10 4.71 7.13 10.19
N ILE A 11 4.11 8.28 9.88
CA ILE A 11 4.54 9.14 8.76
C ILE A 11 5.93 9.72 9.01
N ALA A 12 6.22 10.18 10.24
CA ALA A 12 7.53 10.71 10.59
C ALA A 12 8.63 9.64 10.48
N GLN A 13 8.39 8.44 11.00
CA GLN A 13 9.29 7.30 10.89
C GLN A 13 9.51 6.88 9.43
N LEU A 14 8.43 6.83 8.65
CA LEU A 14 8.50 6.50 7.24
C LEU A 14 9.32 7.53 6.45
N ARG A 15 9.12 8.82 6.69
CA ARG A 15 9.91 9.89 6.05
C ARG A 15 11.41 9.76 6.35
N ASN A 16 11.75 9.46 7.59
CA ASN A 16 13.14 9.19 7.97
C ASN A 16 13.69 7.95 7.24
N ALA A 17 12.93 6.86 7.22
CA ALA A 17 13.35 5.62 6.55
C ALA A 17 13.57 5.83 5.04
N VAL A 18 12.65 6.52 4.34
CA VAL A 18 12.74 6.83 2.90
C VAL A 18 13.91 7.76 2.58
N ALA A 19 14.37 8.59 3.51
CA ALA A 19 15.58 9.41 3.32
C ALA A 19 16.84 8.53 3.15
N HIS A 20 16.90 7.38 3.85
CA HIS A 20 18.09 6.52 3.91
C HIS A 20 17.95 5.22 3.13
N ALA A 21 16.75 4.81 2.73
CA ALA A 21 16.48 3.59 2.00
C ALA A 21 15.67 3.85 0.74
N LEU A 22 15.91 3.04 -0.30
CA LEU A 22 15.16 3.13 -1.56
C LEU A 22 13.80 2.44 -1.46
N ARG A 23 13.70 1.36 -0.67
CA ARG A 23 12.50 0.52 -0.56
C ARG A 23 12.14 0.28 0.90
N VAL A 24 11.04 0.83 1.34
CA VAL A 24 10.58 0.78 2.73
C VAL A 24 9.21 0.12 2.81
N LEU A 25 9.04 -0.82 3.73
CA LEU A 25 7.76 -1.45 4.04
C LEU A 25 7.15 -0.82 5.28
N LEU A 26 5.96 -0.27 5.16
CA LEU A 26 5.13 0.20 6.27
C LEU A 26 4.13 -0.89 6.65
N VAL A 27 4.23 -1.40 7.87
CA VAL A 27 3.31 -2.40 8.40
C VAL A 27 2.36 -1.75 9.39
N MET A 28 1.07 -1.80 9.08
CA MET A 28 0.00 -1.27 9.94
C MET A 28 -1.20 -2.21 9.91
N PRO A 29 -1.86 -2.53 11.02
CA PRO A 29 -2.97 -3.47 11.04
C PRO A 29 -4.19 -2.96 10.25
N THR A 30 -5.07 -3.88 9.89
CA THR A 30 -6.37 -3.54 9.30
C THR A 30 -7.17 -2.66 10.28
N GLY A 31 -7.87 -1.65 9.77
CA GLY A 31 -8.61 -0.70 10.60
C GLY A 31 -7.76 0.43 11.21
N SER A 32 -6.43 0.39 11.11
CA SER A 32 -5.54 1.46 11.63
C SER A 32 -5.56 2.75 10.80
N GLY A 33 -6.25 2.75 9.66
CA GLY A 33 -6.27 3.91 8.76
C GLY A 33 -5.06 4.00 7.83
N LYS A 34 -4.52 2.86 7.36
CA LYS A 34 -3.47 2.80 6.32
C LYS A 34 -3.73 3.77 5.17
N THR A 35 -4.99 3.82 4.72
CA THR A 35 -5.42 4.72 3.66
C THR A 35 -5.18 6.20 3.98
N VAL A 36 -5.48 6.63 5.20
CA VAL A 36 -5.26 8.01 5.66
C VAL A 36 -3.76 8.32 5.61
N VAL A 37 -2.94 7.39 6.10
CA VAL A 37 -1.48 7.53 6.11
C VAL A 37 -0.93 7.66 4.68
N PHE A 38 -1.30 6.75 3.76
CA PHE A 38 -0.76 6.84 2.40
C PHE A 38 -1.30 8.06 1.63
N SER A 39 -2.56 8.49 1.84
CA SER A 39 -3.09 9.71 1.22
C SER A 39 -2.34 10.96 1.71
N GLU A 40 -1.98 11.01 2.99
CA GLU A 40 -1.16 12.08 3.54
C GLU A 40 0.27 12.06 2.98
N ILE A 41 0.86 10.88 2.79
CA ILE A 41 2.16 10.73 2.12
C ILE A 41 2.10 11.29 0.68
N CYS A 42 1.03 10.96 -0.07
CA CYS A 42 0.81 11.50 -1.41
C CYS A 42 0.71 13.03 -1.39
N ARG A 43 -0.07 13.59 -0.46
CA ARG A 43 -0.22 15.03 -0.30
C ARG A 43 1.12 15.70 0.00
N LEU A 44 1.87 15.20 0.99
CA LEU A 44 3.17 15.73 1.39
C LEU A 44 4.22 15.64 0.27
N ALA A 45 4.18 14.60 -0.55
CA ALA A 45 5.06 14.45 -1.71
C ALA A 45 4.67 15.45 -2.81
N ASN A 46 3.37 15.54 -3.11
CA ASN A 46 2.83 16.49 -4.09
C ASN A 46 3.12 17.95 -3.71
N ASP A 47 2.99 18.33 -2.44
CA ASP A 47 3.31 19.66 -1.93
C ASP A 47 4.80 20.03 -2.13
N LYS A 48 5.66 19.02 -2.29
CA LYS A 48 7.08 19.16 -2.61
C LYS A 48 7.38 19.09 -4.12
N GLY A 49 6.35 19.12 -4.97
CA GLY A 49 6.49 19.00 -6.42
C GLY A 49 6.93 17.60 -6.90
N LYS A 50 6.74 16.55 -6.07
CA LYS A 50 7.13 15.19 -6.40
C LYS A 50 6.02 14.46 -7.14
N GLN A 51 6.41 13.66 -8.14
CA GLN A 51 5.50 12.78 -8.85
C GLN A 51 5.30 11.47 -8.07
N VAL A 52 4.04 11.09 -7.84
CA VAL A 52 3.68 9.92 -7.04
C VAL A 52 2.88 8.93 -7.88
N LEU A 53 3.31 7.69 -7.89
CA LEU A 53 2.62 6.57 -8.52
C LEU A 53 2.07 5.63 -7.46
N ILE A 54 0.75 5.45 -7.44
CA ILE A 54 0.11 4.47 -6.58
C ILE A 54 -0.19 3.23 -7.41
N LEU A 55 0.41 2.11 -7.05
CA LEU A 55 0.23 0.84 -7.75
C LEU A 55 -0.79 -0.03 -7.04
N VAL A 56 -1.76 -0.51 -7.80
CA VAL A 56 -2.76 -1.47 -7.34
C VAL A 56 -2.84 -2.67 -8.29
N HIS A 57 -3.13 -3.83 -7.73
CA HIS A 57 -3.09 -5.09 -8.49
C HIS A 57 -4.31 -5.28 -9.39
N ARG A 58 -5.51 -4.94 -8.92
CA ARG A 58 -6.78 -5.18 -9.62
C ARG A 58 -7.47 -3.88 -9.99
N ARG A 59 -8.27 -3.92 -11.07
CA ARG A 59 -9.02 -2.76 -11.58
C ARG A 59 -9.99 -2.20 -10.52
N GLU A 60 -10.65 -3.05 -9.76
CA GLU A 60 -11.57 -2.64 -8.69
C GLU A 60 -10.86 -1.83 -7.61
N LEU A 61 -9.59 -2.15 -7.34
CA LEU A 61 -8.77 -1.42 -6.40
C LEU A 61 -8.35 -0.03 -6.91
N VAL A 62 -8.31 0.17 -8.25
CA VAL A 62 -8.05 1.50 -8.84
C VAL A 62 -9.13 2.48 -8.42
N THR A 63 -10.41 2.12 -8.59
CA THR A 63 -11.54 2.97 -8.20
C THR A 63 -11.53 3.23 -6.70
N GLN A 64 -11.30 2.18 -5.89
CA GLN A 64 -11.23 2.34 -4.43
C GLN A 64 -10.08 3.27 -3.99
N ALA A 65 -8.90 3.15 -4.60
CA ALA A 65 -7.76 4.03 -4.30
C ALA A 65 -8.06 5.47 -4.75
N SER A 66 -8.65 5.65 -5.92
CA SER A 66 -9.08 6.94 -6.44
C SER A 66 -10.11 7.62 -5.52
N ASP A 67 -11.15 6.91 -5.10
CA ASP A 67 -12.17 7.42 -4.18
C ASP A 67 -11.56 7.88 -2.84
N LYS A 68 -10.59 7.10 -2.34
CA LYS A 68 -9.89 7.42 -1.10
C LYS A 68 -9.06 8.71 -1.22
N LEU A 69 -8.34 8.89 -2.34
CA LEU A 69 -7.60 10.12 -2.63
C LEU A 69 -8.51 11.32 -2.81
N THR A 70 -9.62 11.16 -3.53
CA THR A 70 -10.64 12.20 -3.71
C THR A 70 -11.19 12.66 -2.36
N LYS A 71 -11.57 11.72 -1.48
CA LYS A 71 -12.03 12.02 -0.11
C LYS A 71 -10.97 12.72 0.74
N ALA A 72 -9.70 12.45 0.46
CA ALA A 72 -8.56 13.11 1.12
C ALA A 72 -8.19 14.48 0.48
N GLY A 73 -8.91 14.89 -0.58
CA GLY A 73 -8.65 16.15 -1.29
C GLY A 73 -7.40 16.12 -2.17
N VAL A 74 -6.87 14.94 -2.51
CA VAL A 74 -5.69 14.78 -3.38
C VAL A 74 -6.14 14.68 -4.83
N LYS A 75 -5.80 15.69 -5.65
CA LYS A 75 -6.01 15.65 -7.09
C LYS A 75 -5.09 14.59 -7.71
N HIS A 76 -5.64 13.73 -8.54
CA HIS A 76 -4.89 12.63 -9.13
C HIS A 76 -5.47 12.21 -10.48
N GLY A 77 -4.65 11.52 -11.26
CA GLY A 77 -5.06 10.85 -12.50
C GLY A 77 -5.13 9.35 -12.34
N ILE A 78 -5.59 8.67 -13.39
CA ILE A 78 -5.75 7.21 -13.41
C ILE A 78 -5.06 6.64 -14.65
N ILE A 79 -4.21 5.63 -14.45
CA ILE A 79 -3.57 4.84 -15.52
C ILE A 79 -4.17 3.43 -15.50
N ALA A 80 -5.37 3.30 -16.04
CA ALA A 80 -6.06 2.01 -16.14
C ALA A 80 -6.91 1.95 -17.42
N ALA A 81 -7.25 0.74 -17.86
CA ALA A 81 -8.11 0.55 -19.03
C ALA A 81 -9.52 1.14 -18.77
N GLY A 82 -10.04 1.93 -19.73
CA GLY A 82 -11.35 2.58 -19.62
C GLY A 82 -11.37 3.86 -18.79
N PHE A 83 -10.20 4.43 -18.50
CA PHE A 83 -10.07 5.76 -17.91
C PHE A 83 -9.27 6.68 -18.84
N ASP A 84 -9.64 7.95 -18.86
CA ASP A 84 -8.91 8.96 -19.61
C ASP A 84 -7.58 9.27 -18.93
N SER A 85 -6.57 9.57 -19.75
CA SER A 85 -5.28 10.02 -19.26
C SER A 85 -5.34 11.45 -18.74
N SER A 86 -4.58 11.76 -17.71
CA SER A 86 -4.43 13.11 -17.17
C SER A 86 -3.01 13.34 -16.65
N ASP A 87 -2.54 14.59 -16.71
CA ASP A 87 -1.18 14.96 -16.32
C ASP A 87 -1.04 15.36 -14.84
N HIS A 88 -1.85 14.75 -13.97
CA HIS A 88 -1.71 15.00 -12.55
C HIS A 88 -0.41 14.41 -11.99
N PRO A 89 0.25 15.10 -11.06
CA PRO A 89 1.50 14.62 -10.44
C PRO A 89 1.30 13.38 -9.55
N VAL A 90 0.07 13.10 -9.14
CA VAL A 90 -0.31 11.86 -8.46
C VAL A 90 -1.10 10.99 -9.44
N GLN A 91 -0.68 9.76 -9.66
CA GLN A 91 -1.33 8.82 -10.56
C GLN A 91 -1.65 7.51 -9.83
N VAL A 92 -2.88 7.01 -10.01
CA VAL A 92 -3.27 5.67 -9.58
C VAL A 92 -3.19 4.74 -10.78
N ALA A 93 -2.37 3.72 -10.71
CA ALA A 93 -2.16 2.82 -11.84
C ALA A 93 -2.50 1.36 -11.51
N SER A 94 -3.20 0.71 -12.43
CA SER A 94 -3.27 -0.74 -12.46
C SER A 94 -1.96 -1.30 -13.01
N VAL A 95 -1.36 -2.26 -12.29
CA VAL A 95 -0.12 -2.92 -12.69
C VAL A 95 -0.20 -3.47 -14.12
N GLN A 96 -1.32 -4.09 -14.48
CA GLN A 96 -1.53 -4.70 -15.80
C GLN A 96 -1.52 -3.67 -16.93
N THR A 97 -2.13 -2.51 -16.73
CA THR A 97 -2.15 -1.43 -17.73
C THR A 97 -0.80 -0.73 -17.79
N LEU A 98 -0.20 -0.44 -16.64
CA LEU A 98 1.06 0.27 -16.58
C LEU A 98 2.19 -0.51 -17.28
N ILE A 99 2.30 -1.83 -17.08
CA ILE A 99 3.30 -2.65 -17.75
C ILE A 99 3.25 -2.52 -19.29
N ARG A 100 2.04 -2.45 -19.85
CA ARG A 100 1.85 -2.30 -21.29
C ARG A 100 2.20 -0.90 -21.78
N ARG A 101 2.19 0.09 -20.91
CA ARG A 101 2.42 1.51 -21.22
C ARG A 101 3.76 2.04 -20.70
N LEU A 102 4.66 1.22 -20.16
CA LEU A 102 5.95 1.66 -19.62
C LEU A 102 6.75 2.48 -20.66
N ASN A 103 6.78 2.01 -21.92
CA ASN A 103 7.57 2.64 -22.98
C ASN A 103 6.84 3.79 -23.70
N SER A 104 5.57 4.04 -23.39
CA SER A 104 4.76 5.07 -24.07
C SER A 104 4.50 6.30 -23.21
N GLY A 105 4.96 6.31 -21.97
CA GLY A 105 4.61 7.34 -21.00
C GLY A 105 5.72 8.31 -20.69
N SER A 106 5.35 9.59 -20.54
CA SER A 106 6.22 10.67 -20.05
C SER A 106 6.23 10.76 -18.51
N PHE A 107 5.47 9.90 -17.79
CA PHE A 107 5.37 9.95 -16.34
C PHE A 107 6.53 9.23 -15.67
N THR A 108 7.30 9.96 -14.86
CA THR A 108 8.45 9.42 -14.13
C THR A 108 8.24 9.67 -12.62
N PRO A 109 7.80 8.68 -11.84
CA PRO A 109 7.53 8.86 -10.44
C PRO A 109 8.83 9.04 -9.63
N ASP A 110 8.82 9.99 -8.68
CA ASP A 110 9.81 10.09 -7.61
C ASP A 110 9.51 9.09 -6.48
N LEU A 111 8.20 8.80 -6.28
CA LEU A 111 7.71 7.92 -5.23
C LEU A 111 6.69 6.94 -5.80
N ILE A 112 6.88 5.67 -5.52
CA ILE A 112 5.93 4.60 -5.81
C ILE A 112 5.34 4.10 -4.49
N ILE A 113 4.01 4.11 -4.37
CA ILE A 113 3.29 3.55 -3.24
C ILE A 113 2.60 2.27 -3.69
N ILE A 114 2.80 1.19 -2.96
CA ILE A 114 2.20 -0.12 -3.21
C ILE A 114 1.22 -0.43 -2.09
N ASP A 115 -0.07 -0.34 -2.37
CA ASP A 115 -1.10 -0.78 -1.40
C ASP A 115 -1.20 -2.30 -1.43
N GLU A 116 -1.40 -2.90 -0.25
CA GLU A 116 -1.39 -4.34 0.00
C GLU A 116 -0.12 -5.02 -0.57
N ALA A 117 1.04 -4.51 -0.16
CA ALA A 117 2.36 -4.88 -0.68
C ALA A 117 2.68 -6.38 -0.59
N HIS A 118 1.98 -7.15 0.25
CA HIS A 118 2.11 -8.61 0.31
C HIS A 118 1.65 -9.32 -0.97
N HIS A 119 0.85 -8.66 -1.81
CA HIS A 119 0.49 -9.14 -3.15
C HIS A 119 1.49 -8.74 -4.24
N ALA A 120 2.44 -7.85 -3.95
CA ALA A 120 3.34 -7.21 -4.92
C ALA A 120 4.49 -8.10 -5.45
N VAL A 121 4.44 -9.40 -5.24
CA VAL A 121 5.59 -10.31 -5.43
C VAL A 121 5.53 -11.11 -6.74
N ALA A 122 4.68 -10.77 -7.68
CA ALA A 122 4.67 -11.41 -9.00
C ALA A 122 5.59 -10.64 -9.98
N GLY A 123 6.18 -11.33 -10.95
CA GLY A 123 7.16 -10.77 -11.89
C GLY A 123 6.76 -9.50 -12.65
N SER A 124 5.47 -9.16 -12.63
CA SER A 124 4.92 -7.90 -13.16
C SER A 124 5.37 -6.67 -12.37
N TRP A 125 5.43 -6.79 -11.06
CA TRP A 125 5.89 -5.72 -10.17
C TRP A 125 7.38 -5.45 -10.34
N ASP A 126 8.17 -6.51 -10.44
CA ASP A 126 9.61 -6.41 -10.63
C ASP A 126 9.96 -5.65 -11.92
N LYS A 127 9.19 -5.86 -13.00
CA LYS A 127 9.38 -5.11 -14.24
C LYS A 127 9.16 -3.61 -14.04
N ILE A 128 8.09 -3.21 -13.35
CA ILE A 128 7.81 -1.80 -13.05
C ILE A 128 8.89 -1.20 -12.15
N LEU A 129 9.28 -1.90 -11.08
CA LEU A 129 10.28 -1.42 -10.13
C LEU A 129 11.70 -1.36 -10.74
N ARG A 130 12.00 -2.19 -11.72
CA ARG A 130 13.27 -2.10 -12.48
C ARG A 130 13.25 -0.96 -13.49
N TYR A 131 12.10 -0.69 -14.10
CA TYR A 131 11.95 0.42 -15.03
C TYR A 131 12.10 1.76 -14.31
N TYR A 132 11.47 1.93 -13.14
CA TYR A 132 11.58 3.11 -12.29
C TYR A 132 12.60 2.89 -11.14
N LYS A 133 13.80 2.46 -11.50
CA LYS A 133 14.85 2.03 -10.54
C LYS A 133 15.26 3.12 -9.54
N ASP A 134 15.13 4.39 -9.90
CA ASP A 134 15.54 5.55 -9.10
C ASP A 134 14.41 6.06 -8.20
N ALA A 135 13.17 5.60 -8.41
CA ALA A 135 12.03 5.97 -7.59
C ALA A 135 12.14 5.37 -6.18
N LYS A 136 11.79 6.14 -5.16
CA LYS A 136 11.59 5.61 -3.81
C LYS A 136 10.34 4.74 -3.79
N VAL A 137 10.37 3.63 -3.05
CA VAL A 137 9.25 2.68 -2.99
C VAL A 137 8.77 2.53 -1.55
N VAL A 138 7.49 2.74 -1.32
CA VAL A 138 6.81 2.51 -0.06
C VAL A 138 5.76 1.42 -0.25
N GLY A 139 6.01 0.25 0.30
CA GLY A 139 4.99 -0.78 0.44
C GLY A 139 4.16 -0.55 1.70
N VAL A 140 2.85 -0.68 1.60
CA VAL A 140 1.94 -0.60 2.76
C VAL A 140 1.20 -1.93 2.88
N THR A 141 1.20 -2.54 4.06
CA THR A 141 0.54 -3.83 4.28
C THR A 141 0.06 -3.99 5.73
N ALA A 142 -0.93 -4.86 5.93
CA ALA A 142 -1.30 -5.31 7.27
C ALA A 142 -0.47 -6.53 7.73
N THR A 143 0.05 -7.30 6.77
CA THR A 143 0.79 -8.54 7.01
C THR A 143 2.20 -8.42 6.40
N PRO A 144 3.28 -8.50 7.19
CA PRO A 144 4.64 -8.40 6.67
C PRO A 144 5.14 -9.67 5.99
N SER A 145 4.35 -10.74 6.00
CA SER A 145 4.64 -12.02 5.36
C SER A 145 3.67 -12.30 4.22
N ARG A 146 4.11 -13.10 3.26
CA ARG A 146 3.29 -13.57 2.13
C ARG A 146 2.45 -14.77 2.54
N LEU A 147 1.43 -15.08 1.73
CA LEU A 147 0.63 -16.31 1.89
C LEU A 147 1.46 -17.60 1.79
N ASP A 148 2.62 -17.56 1.10
CA ASP A 148 3.56 -18.67 0.98
C ASP A 148 4.58 -18.73 2.15
N GLY A 149 4.38 -17.94 3.19
CA GLY A 149 5.24 -17.88 4.38
C GLY A 149 6.57 -17.14 4.18
N ARG A 150 6.88 -16.68 2.97
CA ARG A 150 8.12 -15.93 2.70
C ARG A 150 7.97 -14.47 3.15
N GLY A 151 9.00 -13.94 3.77
CA GLY A 151 9.07 -12.53 4.14
C GLY A 151 9.20 -11.61 2.92
N LEU A 152 8.83 -10.34 3.10
CA LEU A 152 8.98 -9.29 2.08
C LEU A 152 10.38 -8.66 2.05
N GLY A 153 11.33 -9.17 2.85
CA GLY A 153 12.70 -8.65 2.96
C GLY A 153 13.52 -8.69 1.67
N SER A 154 13.18 -9.57 0.72
CA SER A 154 13.82 -9.58 -0.61
C SER A 154 13.46 -8.37 -1.48
N HIS A 155 12.34 -7.70 -1.18
CA HIS A 155 11.83 -6.56 -1.95
C HIS A 155 11.94 -5.23 -1.19
N PHE A 156 11.96 -5.25 0.14
CA PHE A 156 12.05 -4.07 0.99
C PHE A 156 13.23 -4.20 1.95
N SER A 157 14.15 -3.24 1.88
CA SER A 157 15.37 -3.23 2.70
C SER A 157 15.15 -2.69 4.12
N THR A 158 14.05 -1.99 4.34
CA THR A 158 13.74 -1.34 5.63
C THR A 158 12.28 -1.54 5.96
N LEU A 159 12.00 -1.82 7.24
CA LEU A 159 10.65 -2.00 7.77
C LEU A 159 10.35 -0.91 8.79
N VAL A 160 9.19 -0.27 8.64
CA VAL A 160 8.59 0.64 9.62
C VAL A 160 7.35 -0.02 10.17
N SER A 161 7.28 -0.20 11.48
CA SER A 161 6.12 -0.79 12.16
C SER A 161 5.27 0.30 12.79
N GLY A 162 4.00 0.36 12.41
CA GLY A 162 2.99 1.10 13.14
C GLY A 162 2.57 0.38 14.43
N PRO A 163 1.56 0.88 15.14
CA PRO A 163 1.07 0.26 16.36
C PRO A 163 0.47 -1.12 16.09
N SER A 164 0.58 -2.02 17.08
CA SER A 164 -0.07 -3.34 17.02
C SER A 164 -1.59 -3.26 17.17
N VAL A 165 -2.29 -4.35 16.82
CA VAL A 165 -3.73 -4.47 17.08
C VAL A 165 -4.05 -4.27 18.58
N GLU A 166 -3.24 -4.87 19.45
CA GLU A 166 -3.39 -4.74 20.90
C GLU A 166 -3.26 -3.30 21.38
N GLN A 167 -2.23 -2.59 20.90
CA GLN A 167 -2.05 -1.17 21.23
C GLN A 167 -3.22 -0.31 20.75
N LEU A 168 -3.70 -0.51 19.53
CA LEU A 168 -4.85 0.23 18.99
C LEU A 168 -6.16 -0.09 19.71
N THR A 169 -6.33 -1.32 20.19
CA THR A 169 -7.47 -1.73 21.00
C THR A 169 -7.43 -1.09 22.37
N LYS A 170 -6.26 -1.08 23.04
CA LYS A 170 -6.07 -0.39 24.33
C LYS A 170 -6.32 1.12 24.23
N LEU A 171 -5.95 1.73 23.11
CA LEU A 171 -6.18 3.15 22.84
C LEU A 171 -7.62 3.47 22.39
N GLY A 172 -8.49 2.46 22.24
CA GLY A 172 -9.89 2.63 21.81
C GLY A 172 -10.06 2.90 20.31
N PHE A 173 -9.03 2.75 19.50
CA PHE A 173 -9.10 2.92 18.05
C PHE A 173 -9.57 1.68 17.28
N LEU A 174 -9.45 0.50 17.90
CA LEU A 174 -10.01 -0.75 17.44
C LEU A 174 -10.89 -1.38 18.51
N SER A 175 -11.97 -2.00 18.10
CA SER A 175 -12.85 -2.74 19.00
C SER A 175 -12.18 -4.01 19.53
N GLN A 176 -12.50 -4.41 20.73
CA GLN A 176 -12.14 -5.73 21.22
C GLN A 176 -12.83 -6.80 20.36
N HIS A 177 -12.09 -7.81 19.94
CA HIS A 177 -12.66 -8.95 19.25
C HIS A 177 -13.16 -9.99 20.27
N ARG A 178 -14.26 -10.65 19.93
CA ARG A 178 -14.76 -11.84 20.65
C ARG A 178 -14.64 -13.01 19.67
N VAL A 179 -13.95 -14.05 20.09
CA VAL A 179 -13.85 -15.28 19.32
C VAL A 179 -14.99 -16.21 19.75
N PHE A 180 -15.85 -16.57 18.81
CA PHE A 180 -16.86 -17.59 18.99
C PHE A 180 -16.38 -18.86 18.30
N ALA A 181 -16.04 -19.88 19.05
CA ALA A 181 -15.76 -21.19 18.52
C ALA A 181 -17.03 -22.06 18.65
N PRO A 182 -17.36 -22.92 17.66
CA PRO A 182 -18.44 -23.87 17.82
C PRO A 182 -18.10 -24.82 18.98
N PRO A 183 -19.08 -25.25 19.77
CA PRO A 183 -18.86 -26.13 20.94
C PRO A 183 -18.38 -27.53 20.57
N VAL A 184 -18.49 -27.91 19.29
CA VAL A 184 -18.05 -29.20 18.76
C VAL A 184 -17.04 -28.98 17.68
N ILE A 185 -15.86 -29.57 17.83
CA ILE A 185 -14.86 -29.62 16.76
C ILE A 185 -15.42 -30.62 15.73
N ALA A 186 -15.66 -30.16 14.51
CA ALA A 186 -16.06 -31.06 13.42
C ALA A 186 -14.95 -32.10 13.21
N ASP A 187 -15.32 -33.38 13.25
CA ASP A 187 -14.40 -34.46 12.92
C ASP A 187 -14.09 -34.42 11.42
N LEU A 188 -12.88 -33.99 11.08
CA LEU A 188 -12.39 -33.88 9.71
C LEU A 188 -11.63 -35.12 9.25
N SER A 189 -11.61 -36.21 10.02
CA SER A 189 -10.85 -37.42 9.71
C SER A 189 -11.25 -38.08 8.38
N ASN A 190 -12.47 -37.81 7.90
CA ASN A 190 -13.00 -38.34 6.64
C ASN A 190 -12.97 -37.34 5.46
N VAL A 191 -12.39 -36.16 5.63
CA VAL A 191 -12.31 -35.18 4.55
C VAL A 191 -11.06 -35.45 3.68
N LYS A 192 -11.32 -35.99 2.48
CA LYS A 192 -10.24 -36.11 1.45
C LYS A 192 -10.03 -34.78 0.76
N THR A 193 -8.84 -34.24 0.86
CA THR A 193 -8.38 -33.14 -0.02
C THR A 193 -8.28 -33.66 -1.45
N ARG A 194 -8.94 -32.99 -2.38
CA ARG A 194 -8.79 -33.22 -3.83
C ARG A 194 -7.63 -32.38 -4.36
#